data_a20913709e9ee2436b50670cc8c7ab25
#
_entry.id   a20913709e9ee2436b50670cc8c7ab25
#
_cell.length_a   1.000
_cell.length_b   1.000
_cell.length_c   1.000
_cell.angle_alpha   90.00
_cell.angle_beta   90.00
_cell.angle_gamma   90.00
#
_symmetry.space_group_name_H-M   'P 1'
#
loop_
_entity.id
_entity.type
_entity.pdbx_description
1 polymer ?
#
loop_
_entity_poly.entity_id
_entity_poly.type
_entity_poly.pdbx_seq_one_letter_code
_entity_poly.pdbx_strand_id
1 'polypeptide(L)'
;MPLHHAQVWACLRTLDSFGIQNAHIVADPATYSKKARLKTMCTAMGSQKWLTLHGHDSPEDAVSKLKQEGFQVVASDLSSSAVPISDIDWSVPTAIVLGNEERGISDSMRKMADATFAIPMRGFVQSFNMSVACSIILAHLSAVRALRHGDLSEDERRKVKAAWLMQCVRGSDHILAREGIVLPEQV
;
A
#
# COMPACT_ATOMS: atom_id res chain seq x y z
N MET A 1 9.88 -18.67 -6.24
CA MET A 1 10.72 -17.80 -5.39
C MET A 1 9.81 -16.91 -4.58
N PRO A 2 9.99 -16.77 -3.29
CA PRO A 2 9.14 -15.89 -2.50
C PRO A 2 9.29 -14.47 -3.04
N LEU A 3 8.16 -13.79 -3.18
CA LEU A 3 8.10 -12.34 -3.37
C LEU A 3 9.16 -11.70 -2.48
N HIS A 4 9.92 -10.79 -3.02
CA HIS A 4 10.93 -10.06 -2.28
C HIS A 4 10.23 -9.24 -1.19
N HIS A 5 9.93 -9.89 -0.06
CA HIS A 5 9.31 -9.25 1.11
C HIS A 5 10.01 -7.93 1.45
N ALA A 6 11.33 -7.87 1.19
CA ALA A 6 12.12 -6.66 1.33
C ALA A 6 11.58 -5.48 0.51
N GLN A 7 11.05 -5.71 -0.69
CA GLN A 7 10.52 -4.66 -1.57
C GLN A 7 9.20 -4.10 -1.03
N VAL A 8 8.30 -4.97 -0.60
CA VAL A 8 7.04 -4.54 0.03
C VAL A 8 7.33 -3.68 1.25
N TRP A 9 8.25 -4.10 2.12
CA TRP A 9 8.62 -3.33 3.30
C TRP A 9 9.28 -1.99 2.96
N ALA A 10 10.09 -1.94 1.90
CA ALA A 10 10.64 -0.68 1.40
C ALA A 10 9.54 0.25 0.88
N CYS A 11 8.53 -0.29 0.17
CA CYS A 11 7.36 0.49 -0.23
C CYS A 11 6.59 1.04 0.99
N LEU A 12 6.34 0.22 2.03
CA LEU A 12 5.65 0.68 3.23
C LEU A 12 6.38 1.85 3.91
N ARG A 13 7.71 1.81 3.94
CA ARG A 13 8.50 2.95 4.44
C ARG A 13 8.31 4.20 3.59
N THR A 14 8.25 4.04 2.28
CA THR A 14 7.99 5.16 1.37
C THR A 14 6.58 5.72 1.58
N LEU A 15 5.55 4.86 1.72
CA LEU A 15 4.17 5.28 2.00
C LEU A 15 4.09 6.12 3.28
N ASP A 16 4.69 5.65 4.37
CA ASP A 16 4.76 6.37 5.64
C ASP A 16 5.42 7.75 5.46
N SER A 17 6.55 7.80 4.73
CA SER A 17 7.28 9.05 4.47
C SER A 17 6.47 10.09 3.67
N PHE A 18 5.53 9.66 2.84
CA PHE A 18 4.62 10.52 2.08
C PHE A 18 3.25 10.72 2.74
N GLY A 19 3.03 10.21 3.96
CA GLY A 19 1.79 10.36 4.70
C GLY A 19 0.61 9.56 4.13
N ILE A 20 0.88 8.48 3.40
CA ILE A 20 -0.15 7.55 2.93
C ILE A 20 -0.49 6.58 4.05
N GLN A 21 -1.74 6.59 4.53
CA GLN A 21 -2.17 5.80 5.67
C GLN A 21 -2.48 4.34 5.32
N ASN A 22 -3.12 4.07 4.19
CA ASN A 22 -3.65 2.76 3.83
C ASN A 22 -2.76 2.05 2.83
N ALA A 23 -2.44 0.78 3.09
CA ALA A 23 -1.71 -0.09 2.18
C ALA A 23 -2.43 -1.44 2.03
N HIS A 24 -2.76 -1.80 0.81
CA HIS A 24 -3.41 -3.05 0.45
C HIS A 24 -2.39 -4.04 -0.07
N ILE A 25 -2.36 -5.23 0.51
CA ILE A 25 -1.38 -6.26 0.18
C ILE A 25 -2.13 -7.49 -0.31
N VAL A 26 -1.91 -7.81 -1.58
CA VAL A 26 -2.38 -9.07 -2.17
C VAL A 26 -1.21 -10.03 -2.13
N ALA A 27 -1.28 -11.02 -1.26
CA ALA A 27 -0.23 -12.01 -1.10
C ALA A 27 -0.83 -13.40 -0.91
N ASP A 28 -0.16 -14.40 -1.47
CA ASP A 28 -0.45 -15.77 -1.13
C ASP A 28 -0.29 -15.97 0.40
N PRO A 29 -1.35 -16.42 1.10
CA PRO A 29 -1.32 -16.64 2.54
C PRO A 29 -0.17 -17.54 2.98
N ALA A 30 0.27 -18.48 2.13
CA ALA A 30 1.41 -19.36 2.39
C ALA A 30 2.74 -18.60 2.42
N THR A 31 2.87 -17.52 1.69
CA THR A 31 4.09 -16.68 1.63
C THR A 31 4.11 -15.59 2.71
N TYR A 32 2.97 -15.22 3.27
CA TYR A 32 2.82 -14.19 4.30
C TYR A 32 2.88 -14.74 5.73
N SER A 33 3.63 -15.83 5.94
CA SER A 33 3.76 -16.48 7.24
C SER A 33 4.40 -15.55 8.30
N LYS A 34 4.02 -15.74 9.58
CA LYS A 34 4.62 -15.02 10.74
C LYS A 34 6.16 -14.97 10.72
N LYS A 35 6.82 -16.00 10.18
CA LYS A 35 8.30 -16.07 10.05
C LYS A 35 8.85 -15.10 8.99
N ALA A 36 8.13 -14.89 7.90
CA ALA A 36 8.53 -13.92 6.87
C ALA A 36 8.42 -12.49 7.40
N ARG A 37 7.42 -12.19 8.22
CA ARG A 37 7.24 -10.87 8.88
C ARG A 37 8.45 -10.48 9.73
N LEU A 38 9.00 -11.40 10.50
CA LEU A 38 10.12 -11.12 11.42
C LEU A 38 11.47 -10.91 10.71
N LYS A 39 11.73 -11.62 9.62
CA LYS A 39 13.03 -11.57 8.92
C LYS A 39 13.24 -10.31 8.06
N THR A 40 12.17 -9.64 7.67
CA THR A 40 12.19 -8.47 6.78
C THR A 40 11.82 -7.15 7.47
N MET A 41 11.56 -7.19 8.79
CA MET A 41 11.22 -5.99 9.59
C MET A 41 12.29 -4.90 9.58
N CYS A 42 13.54 -5.24 9.33
CA CYS A 42 14.64 -4.27 9.30
C CYS A 42 14.55 -3.28 8.12
N THR A 43 13.98 -3.67 6.99
CA THR A 43 13.86 -2.79 5.82
C THR A 43 12.75 -1.73 5.96
N ALA A 44 11.71 -2.02 6.71
CA ALA A 44 10.63 -1.07 6.99
C ALA A 44 10.97 -0.10 8.14
N MET A 45 12.02 -0.38 8.93
CA MET A 45 12.42 0.41 10.10
C MET A 45 11.27 0.75 11.05
N GLY A 46 10.27 -0.12 11.14
CA GLY A 46 9.11 0.06 12.01
C GLY A 46 7.96 0.86 11.41
N SER A 47 8.07 1.37 10.17
CA SER A 47 7.01 2.18 9.54
C SER A 47 5.68 1.43 9.40
N GLN A 48 5.69 0.10 9.28
CA GLN A 48 4.48 -0.71 9.26
C GLN A 48 3.57 -0.52 10.49
N LYS A 49 4.12 0.00 11.59
CA LYS A 49 3.34 0.30 12.81
C LYS A 49 2.42 1.51 12.64
N TRP A 50 2.76 2.38 11.73
CA TRP A 50 2.07 3.64 11.51
C TRP A 50 1.02 3.57 10.41
N LEU A 51 1.04 2.48 9.61
CA LEU A 51 0.15 2.25 8.48
C LEU A 51 -1.00 1.33 8.86
N THR A 52 -2.12 1.50 8.18
CA THR A 52 -3.22 0.54 8.17
C THR A 52 -3.00 -0.45 7.03
N LEU A 53 -2.71 -1.71 7.37
CA LEU A 53 -2.43 -2.75 6.39
C LEU A 53 -3.68 -3.61 6.16
N HIS A 54 -4.12 -3.68 4.92
CA HIS A 54 -5.25 -4.49 4.47
C HIS A 54 -4.73 -5.70 3.69
N GLY A 55 -4.94 -6.90 4.21
CA GLY A 55 -4.62 -8.16 3.52
C GLY A 55 -5.76 -8.59 2.61
N HIS A 56 -5.44 -9.10 1.43
CA HIS A 56 -6.39 -9.66 0.47
C HIS A 56 -5.90 -11.00 -0.04
N ASP A 57 -6.81 -11.94 -0.20
CA ASP A 57 -6.52 -13.29 -0.69
C ASP A 57 -6.37 -13.31 -2.21
N SER A 58 -6.94 -12.33 -2.91
CA SER A 58 -6.86 -12.23 -4.37
C SER A 58 -6.84 -10.77 -4.85
N PRO A 59 -6.33 -10.52 -6.08
CA PRO A 59 -6.45 -9.22 -6.72
C PRO A 59 -7.91 -8.78 -6.91
N GLU A 60 -8.78 -9.73 -7.22
CA GLU A 60 -10.21 -9.53 -7.44
C GLU A 60 -10.91 -8.98 -6.21
N ASP A 61 -10.61 -9.56 -5.04
CA ASP A 61 -11.13 -9.10 -3.75
C ASP A 61 -10.67 -7.66 -3.45
N ALA A 62 -9.37 -7.40 -3.59
CA ALA A 62 -8.81 -6.07 -3.38
C ALA A 62 -9.45 -5.00 -4.27
N VAL A 63 -9.56 -5.27 -5.57
CA VAL A 63 -10.15 -4.33 -6.54
C VAL A 63 -11.63 -4.11 -6.28
N SER A 64 -12.39 -5.18 -6.01
CA SER A 64 -13.82 -5.08 -5.72
C SER A 64 -14.08 -4.18 -4.51
N LYS A 65 -13.33 -4.39 -3.43
CA LYS A 65 -13.43 -3.58 -2.22
C LYS A 65 -13.11 -2.11 -2.48
N LEU A 66 -12.00 -1.83 -3.14
CA LEU A 66 -11.57 -0.46 -3.44
C LEU A 66 -12.59 0.28 -4.32
N LYS A 67 -13.14 -0.40 -5.34
CA LYS A 67 -14.19 0.20 -6.20
C LYS A 67 -15.49 0.45 -5.44
N GLN A 68 -15.88 -0.42 -4.52
CA GLN A 68 -17.04 -0.20 -3.65
C GLN A 68 -16.84 1.00 -2.71
N GLU A 69 -15.61 1.27 -2.30
CA GLU A 69 -15.22 2.44 -1.50
C GLU A 69 -15.06 3.73 -2.34
N GLY A 70 -15.29 3.66 -3.65
CA GLY A 70 -15.27 4.82 -4.55
C GLY A 70 -13.90 5.18 -5.11
N PHE A 71 -12.91 4.30 -5.00
CA PHE A 71 -11.60 4.51 -5.60
C PHE A 71 -11.59 4.11 -7.07
N GLN A 72 -10.96 4.92 -7.92
CA GLN A 72 -10.43 4.40 -9.17
C GLN A 72 -9.19 3.54 -8.90
N VAL A 73 -9.03 2.48 -9.68
CA VAL A 73 -7.88 1.58 -9.56
C VAL A 73 -6.98 1.75 -10.76
N VAL A 74 -5.77 2.27 -10.55
CA VAL A 74 -4.78 2.53 -11.62
C VAL A 74 -3.56 1.64 -11.40
N ALA A 75 -3.12 0.95 -12.45
CA ALA A 75 -2.04 0.00 -12.32
C ALA A 75 -0.77 0.46 -13.08
N SER A 76 0.38 0.36 -12.42
CA SER A 76 1.67 0.54 -13.09
C SER A 76 1.96 -0.66 -13.97
N ASP A 77 2.08 -0.45 -15.27
CA ASP A 77 2.27 -1.48 -16.29
C ASP A 77 3.16 -0.97 -17.42
N LEU A 78 3.76 -1.89 -18.17
CA LEU A 78 4.62 -1.60 -19.32
C LEU A 78 3.98 -2.05 -20.67
N SER A 79 2.67 -2.32 -20.64
CA SER A 79 1.95 -2.67 -21.87
C SER A 79 1.88 -1.50 -22.84
N SER A 80 1.66 -1.81 -24.12
CA SER A 80 1.48 -0.78 -25.15
C SER A 80 0.23 0.09 -24.97
N SER A 81 -0.70 -0.32 -24.11
CA SER A 81 -1.90 0.44 -23.75
C SER A 81 -1.70 1.37 -22.55
N ALA A 82 -0.55 1.27 -21.86
CA ALA A 82 -0.26 2.14 -20.72
C ALA A 82 0.01 3.57 -21.18
N VAL A 83 -0.64 4.52 -20.52
CA VAL A 83 -0.41 5.96 -20.76
C VAL A 83 0.72 6.48 -19.87
N PRO A 84 1.35 7.61 -20.19
CA PRO A 84 2.27 8.27 -19.26
C PRO A 84 1.60 8.58 -17.93
N ILE A 85 2.35 8.50 -16.83
CA ILE A 85 1.84 8.82 -15.48
C ILE A 85 1.23 10.23 -15.40
N SER A 86 1.70 11.17 -16.22
CA SER A 86 1.20 12.54 -16.33
C SER A 86 -0.22 12.64 -16.88
N ASP A 87 -0.68 11.62 -17.59
CA ASP A 87 -1.95 11.61 -18.31
C ASP A 87 -3.09 10.98 -17.49
N ILE A 88 -2.76 10.50 -16.30
CA ILE A 88 -3.75 9.98 -15.34
C ILE A 88 -4.41 11.15 -14.60
N ASP A 89 -5.74 11.07 -14.46
CA ASP A 89 -6.48 12.00 -13.61
C ASP A 89 -6.32 11.64 -12.13
N TRP A 90 -5.50 12.41 -11.45
CA TRP A 90 -5.23 12.27 -10.01
C TRP A 90 -6.16 13.10 -9.13
N SER A 91 -7.19 13.74 -9.69
CA SER A 91 -8.14 14.57 -8.93
C SER A 91 -9.16 13.75 -8.13
N VAL A 92 -9.35 12.48 -8.50
CA VAL A 92 -10.28 11.55 -7.86
C VAL A 92 -9.54 10.61 -6.89
N PRO A 93 -10.24 10.06 -5.88
CA PRO A 93 -9.66 9.06 -4.99
C PRO A 93 -9.09 7.88 -5.79
N THR A 94 -7.82 7.59 -5.61
CA THR A 94 -7.11 6.64 -6.48
C THR A 94 -6.34 5.61 -5.67
N ALA A 95 -6.56 4.34 -5.98
CA ALA A 95 -5.73 3.23 -5.53
C ALA A 95 -4.71 2.87 -6.62
N ILE A 96 -3.44 2.85 -6.25
CA ILE A 96 -2.33 2.57 -7.18
C ILE A 96 -1.86 1.15 -6.97
N VAL A 97 -1.84 0.38 -8.06
CA VAL A 97 -1.37 -0.99 -8.06
C VAL A 97 0.06 -1.06 -8.59
N LEU A 98 0.93 -1.64 -7.78
CA LEU A 98 2.29 -2.00 -8.17
C LEU A 98 2.38 -3.49 -8.41
N GLY A 99 2.90 -3.87 -9.56
CA GLY A 99 3.12 -5.26 -9.92
C GLY A 99 4.40 -5.85 -9.32
N ASN A 100 4.54 -7.15 -9.46
CA ASN A 100 5.78 -7.85 -9.12
C ASN A 100 6.89 -7.47 -10.11
N GLU A 101 8.15 -7.41 -9.65
CA GLU A 101 9.31 -7.01 -10.48
C GLU A 101 9.54 -7.96 -11.68
N GLU A 102 9.29 -9.26 -11.50
CA GLU A 102 9.55 -10.26 -12.54
C GLU A 102 8.35 -10.46 -13.47
N ARG A 103 7.13 -10.39 -12.94
CA ARG A 103 5.89 -10.75 -13.64
C ARG A 103 5.00 -9.55 -13.94
N GLY A 104 5.29 -8.39 -13.37
CA GLY A 104 4.40 -7.24 -13.45
C GLY A 104 3.06 -7.50 -12.75
N ILE A 105 2.00 -6.93 -13.29
CA ILE A 105 0.62 -7.18 -12.88
C ILE A 105 0.05 -8.37 -13.67
N SER A 106 -0.91 -9.10 -13.08
CA SER A 106 -1.61 -10.19 -13.76
C SER A 106 -2.54 -9.65 -14.85
N ASP A 107 -2.90 -10.52 -15.83
CA ASP A 107 -3.87 -10.17 -16.86
C ASP A 107 -5.25 -9.87 -16.27
N SER A 108 -5.64 -10.55 -15.20
CA SER A 108 -6.87 -10.25 -14.48
C SER A 108 -6.82 -8.86 -13.86
N MET A 109 -5.72 -8.49 -13.19
CA MET A 109 -5.54 -7.15 -12.64
C MET A 109 -5.57 -6.07 -13.72
N ARG A 110 -4.92 -6.30 -14.88
CA ARG A 110 -4.93 -5.36 -16.02
C ARG A 110 -6.34 -5.10 -16.54
N LYS A 111 -7.17 -6.14 -16.61
CA LYS A 111 -8.57 -6.03 -17.05
C LYS A 111 -9.47 -5.34 -16.04
N MET A 112 -9.17 -5.46 -14.77
CA MET A 112 -9.97 -4.86 -13.69
C MET A 112 -9.57 -3.41 -13.38
N ALA A 113 -8.34 -3.01 -13.70
CA ALA A 113 -7.88 -1.65 -13.52
C ALA A 113 -8.66 -0.68 -14.44
N ASP A 114 -8.96 0.51 -13.94
CA ASP A 114 -9.66 1.55 -14.70
C ASP A 114 -8.71 2.23 -15.70
N ALA A 115 -7.41 2.26 -15.38
CA ALA A 115 -6.37 2.68 -16.29
C ALA A 115 -5.04 1.98 -15.97
N THR A 116 -4.16 1.91 -16.96
CA THR A 116 -2.76 1.51 -16.77
C THR A 116 -1.84 2.64 -17.17
N PHE A 117 -0.76 2.82 -16.42
CA PHE A 117 0.22 3.86 -16.70
C PHE A 117 1.66 3.35 -16.63
N ALA A 118 2.54 4.02 -17.34
CA ALA A 118 3.97 3.77 -17.29
C ALA A 118 4.73 5.00 -16.80
N ILE A 119 5.81 4.74 -16.05
CA ILE A 119 6.83 5.75 -15.76
C ILE A 119 7.78 5.77 -16.96
N PRO A 120 7.94 6.92 -17.66
CA PRO A 120 8.79 6.98 -18.84
C PRO A 120 10.24 6.61 -18.51
N MET A 121 10.79 5.68 -19.26
CA MET A 121 12.18 5.24 -19.14
C MET A 121 12.95 5.51 -20.43
N ARG A 122 14.23 5.85 -20.29
CA ARG A 122 15.10 6.16 -21.43
C ARG A 122 16.34 5.26 -21.53
N GLY A 123 16.48 4.34 -20.57
CA GLY A 123 17.60 3.40 -20.51
C GLY A 123 17.28 2.05 -21.14
N PHE A 124 18.22 1.11 -21.03
CA PHE A 124 18.09 -0.25 -21.57
C PHE A 124 17.38 -1.24 -20.64
N VAL A 125 17.25 -0.90 -19.35
CA VAL A 125 16.54 -1.75 -18.40
C VAL A 125 15.03 -1.68 -18.63
N GLN A 126 14.35 -2.81 -18.44
CA GLN A 126 12.92 -2.92 -18.75
C GLN A 126 12.03 -2.23 -17.70
N SER A 127 12.45 -2.21 -16.44
CA SER A 127 11.63 -1.70 -15.33
C SER A 127 12.49 -1.12 -14.22
N PHE A 128 11.87 -0.26 -13.41
CA PHE A 128 12.41 0.12 -12.10
C PHE A 128 12.18 -0.99 -11.09
N ASN A 129 13.04 -1.06 -10.08
CA ASN A 129 12.72 -1.78 -8.87
C ASN A 129 11.39 -1.26 -8.27
N MET A 130 10.56 -2.16 -7.71
CA MET A 130 9.21 -1.82 -7.23
C MET A 130 9.23 -0.67 -6.20
N SER A 131 10.16 -0.67 -5.25
CA SER A 131 10.24 0.40 -4.25
C SER A 131 10.70 1.73 -4.85
N VAL A 132 11.53 1.69 -5.89
CA VAL A 132 11.94 2.90 -6.65
C VAL A 132 10.74 3.43 -7.44
N ALA A 133 10.00 2.55 -8.14
CA ALA A 133 8.78 2.94 -8.84
C ALA A 133 7.76 3.57 -7.88
N CYS A 134 7.54 2.98 -6.71
CA CYS A 134 6.69 3.53 -5.66
C CYS A 134 7.13 4.95 -5.28
N SER A 135 8.43 5.17 -5.06
CA SER A 135 8.96 6.47 -4.68
C SER A 135 8.79 7.52 -5.79
N ILE A 136 9.01 7.14 -7.05
CA ILE A 136 8.83 8.04 -8.20
C ILE A 136 7.37 8.44 -8.34
N ILE A 137 6.44 7.48 -8.23
CA ILE A 137 5.01 7.74 -8.31
C ILE A 137 4.58 8.71 -7.22
N LEU A 138 4.93 8.45 -5.97
CA LEU A 138 4.55 9.32 -4.85
C LEU A 138 5.20 10.71 -4.94
N ALA A 139 6.43 10.80 -5.40
CA ALA A 139 7.09 12.08 -5.67
C ALA A 139 6.36 12.86 -6.78
N HIS A 140 5.92 12.18 -7.86
CA HIS A 140 5.10 12.79 -8.90
C HIS A 140 3.79 13.31 -8.34
N LEU A 141 3.04 12.50 -7.58
CA LEU A 141 1.77 12.89 -6.96
C LEU A 141 1.93 14.09 -6.01
N SER A 142 3.03 14.11 -5.25
CA SER A 142 3.36 15.25 -4.40
C SER A 142 3.62 16.51 -5.21
N ALA A 143 4.39 16.41 -6.32
CA ALA A 143 4.71 17.54 -7.19
C ALA A 143 3.48 18.13 -7.87
N VAL A 144 2.52 17.29 -8.29
CA VAL A 144 1.25 17.75 -8.90
C VAL A 144 0.18 18.05 -7.85
N ARG A 145 0.51 18.03 -6.56
CA ARG A 145 -0.38 18.30 -5.43
C ARG A 145 -1.62 17.38 -5.36
N ALA A 146 -1.48 16.16 -5.84
CA ALA A 146 -2.52 15.14 -5.77
C ALA A 146 -2.60 14.46 -4.41
N LEU A 147 -1.52 14.49 -3.61
CA LEU A 147 -1.55 13.98 -2.24
C LEU A 147 -2.28 14.96 -1.33
N ARG A 148 -3.36 14.48 -0.72
CA ARG A 148 -4.13 15.24 0.27
C ARG A 148 -3.71 14.77 1.65
N HIS A 149 -3.41 15.71 2.53
CA HIS A 149 -3.05 15.43 3.92
C HIS A 149 -4.19 15.83 4.85
N GLY A 150 -4.45 14.98 5.86
CA GLY A 150 -5.42 15.27 6.91
C GLY A 150 -6.88 15.04 6.50
N ASP A 151 -7.13 14.22 5.48
CA ASP A 151 -8.45 13.89 4.96
C ASP A 151 -9.13 12.70 5.67
N LEU A 152 -8.46 12.08 6.65
CA LEU A 152 -9.09 11.09 7.51
C LEU A 152 -10.24 11.72 8.29
N SER A 153 -11.38 11.05 8.33
CA SER A 153 -12.50 11.41 9.20
C SER A 153 -12.08 11.40 10.68
N GLU A 154 -12.81 12.10 11.54
CA GLU A 154 -12.53 12.11 12.97
C GLU A 154 -12.55 10.70 13.59
N ASP A 155 -13.42 9.83 13.13
CA ASP A 155 -13.50 8.45 13.61
C ASP A 155 -12.28 7.62 13.18
N GLU A 156 -11.87 7.71 11.92
CA GLU A 156 -10.66 7.06 11.41
C GLU A 156 -9.42 7.57 12.13
N ARG A 157 -9.31 8.88 12.34
CA ARG A 157 -8.20 9.49 13.08
C ARG A 157 -8.12 8.96 14.52
N ARG A 158 -9.26 8.81 15.20
CA ARG A 158 -9.31 8.24 16.56
C ARG A 158 -8.85 6.78 16.56
N LYS A 159 -9.32 5.97 15.60
CA LYS A 159 -8.92 4.56 15.46
C LYS A 159 -7.42 4.41 15.21
N VAL A 160 -6.88 5.15 14.23
CA VAL A 160 -5.45 5.16 13.92
C VAL A 160 -4.63 5.59 15.14
N LYS A 161 -5.01 6.68 15.81
CA LYS A 161 -4.33 7.18 17.01
C LYS A 161 -4.36 6.17 18.16
N ALA A 162 -5.49 5.51 18.37
CA ALA A 162 -5.61 4.45 19.38
C ALA A 162 -4.68 3.26 19.06
N ALA A 163 -4.66 2.81 17.80
CA ALA A 163 -3.78 1.73 17.35
C ALA A 163 -2.29 2.09 17.56
N TRP A 164 -1.89 3.31 17.25
CA TRP A 164 -0.52 3.79 17.48
C TRP A 164 -0.16 3.83 18.97
N LEU A 165 -1.04 4.37 19.81
CA LEU A 165 -0.81 4.43 21.26
C LEU A 165 -0.65 3.04 21.86
N MET A 166 -1.48 2.08 21.43
CA MET A 166 -1.39 0.69 21.88
C MET A 166 -0.05 0.05 21.53
N GLN A 167 0.52 0.36 20.38
CA GLN A 167 1.82 -0.17 19.96
C GLN A 167 3.00 0.53 20.66
N CYS A 168 2.84 1.79 21.07
CA CYS A 168 3.90 2.59 21.69
C CYS A 168 3.94 2.46 23.21
N VAL A 169 2.79 2.24 23.86
CA VAL A 169 2.71 2.18 25.32
C VAL A 169 3.01 0.75 25.79
N ARG A 170 4.07 0.60 26.58
CA ARG A 170 4.43 -0.69 27.15
C ARG A 170 3.34 -1.17 28.13
N GLY A 171 2.83 -2.37 27.89
CA GLY A 171 1.77 -2.95 28.72
C GLY A 171 0.38 -2.33 28.48
N SER A 172 0.14 -1.75 27.33
CA SER A 172 -1.17 -1.21 26.92
C SER A 172 -2.30 -2.19 27.15
N ASP A 173 -2.11 -3.48 26.83
CA ASP A 173 -3.12 -4.54 27.03
C ASP A 173 -3.52 -4.68 28.51
N HIS A 174 -2.55 -4.64 29.42
CA HIS A 174 -2.82 -4.70 30.86
C HIS A 174 -3.52 -3.44 31.37
N ILE A 175 -3.19 -2.28 30.83
CA ILE A 175 -3.85 -1.02 31.19
C ILE A 175 -5.32 -1.06 30.77
N LEU A 176 -5.60 -1.46 29.51
CA LEU A 176 -6.94 -1.56 28.97
C LEU A 176 -7.79 -2.58 29.75
N ALA A 177 -7.23 -3.75 30.05
CA ALA A 177 -7.91 -4.78 30.82
C ALA A 177 -8.27 -4.27 32.24
N ARG A 178 -7.37 -3.52 32.91
CA ARG A 178 -7.64 -2.93 34.21
C ARG A 178 -8.76 -1.89 34.18
N GLU A 179 -8.86 -1.12 33.11
CA GLU A 179 -9.89 -0.11 32.89
C GLU A 179 -11.20 -0.72 32.31
N GLY A 180 -11.27 -2.04 32.17
CA GLY A 180 -12.45 -2.74 31.64
C GLY A 180 -12.72 -2.49 30.16
N ILE A 181 -11.73 -2.00 29.42
CA ILE A 181 -11.87 -1.70 27.99
C ILE A 181 -11.53 -2.97 27.19
N VAL A 182 -12.54 -3.53 26.54
CA VAL A 182 -12.37 -4.62 25.60
C VAL A 182 -12.23 -4.05 24.20
N LEU A 183 -11.09 -4.31 23.56
CA LEU A 183 -10.91 -3.94 22.16
C LEU A 183 -11.65 -4.89 21.24
N PRO A 184 -12.25 -4.38 20.16
CA PRO A 184 -12.75 -5.27 19.13
C PRO A 184 -11.59 -6.10 18.57
N GLU A 185 -11.82 -7.37 18.30
CA GLU A 185 -10.83 -8.24 17.65
C GLU A 185 -10.33 -7.53 16.39
N GLN A 186 -9.00 -7.47 16.24
CA GLN A 186 -8.39 -6.89 15.06
C GLN A 186 -8.78 -7.75 13.85
N VAL A 187 -9.57 -7.17 12.98
CA VAL A 187 -9.90 -7.71 11.66
C VAL A 187 -8.66 -7.67 10.77
#